data_3fbea9c676e93abc10880e1333ee7bb9
#
_entry.id   3fbea9c676e93abc10880e1333ee7bb9
#
_cell.length_a   1.000
_cell.length_b   1.000
_cell.length_c   1.000
_cell.angle_alpha   90.00
_cell.angle_beta   90.00
_cell.angle_gamma   90.00
#
_symmetry.space_group_name_H-M   'P 1'
#
loop_
_entity.id
_entity.type
_entity.pdbx_description
1 polymer ?
#
loop_
_entity_poly.entity_id
_entity_poly.type
_entity_poly.pdbx_seq_one_letter_code
_entity_poly.pdbx_strand_id
1 'polypeptide(L)'
;MPSVLCSPMDFVTVDGITVVGERINPTGKKRFQQALREGDMNYILEQAVSQSEAGAQVLDVNVGAPGVDEPAVMEQVVKALQSVVSLPLQLDSSHADALERGLRVYNGKPIVNSVNGETEVLERVLPLCKKYGAAVVGLAIDERGIQPSADARFEIAKRVVDAALAHGIPREDIYIDCLTLTASAQQQDVLATVEALARCKTELGVRTILGVSNISFGLPCRPYLNTTFLTMAMYAGLDLAIMNPSSEEMMAAVYAYNVLTNRDKQSGRYIARYADRVPASAALAKALQDKAASGVPAAAEAAGPAVSGPYAPLMKAVEQGLKGEAAACTKALLAEKEPLELVLSLIHI
;
A
#
# COMPACT_ATOMS: atom_id res chain seq x y z
N MET A 1 23.06 -13.86 3.62
CA MET A 1 22.38 -14.17 4.90
C MET A 1 20.97 -13.53 4.86
N PRO A 2 20.00 -13.96 5.68
CA PRO A 2 18.75 -13.18 5.79
C PRO A 2 19.05 -11.83 6.43
N SER A 3 18.35 -10.76 5.99
CA SER A 3 18.35 -9.50 6.72
C SER A 3 17.51 -9.65 7.98
N VAL A 4 18.00 -9.06 9.08
CA VAL A 4 17.27 -9.03 10.35
C VAL A 4 17.10 -7.57 10.76
N LEU A 5 15.87 -7.17 10.96
CA LEU A 5 15.49 -5.87 11.52
C LEU A 5 15.10 -6.08 12.97
N CYS A 6 15.43 -5.14 13.85
CA CYS A 6 15.03 -5.28 15.25
C CYS A 6 14.62 -3.95 15.87
N SER A 7 13.71 -4.05 16.82
CA SER A 7 13.35 -3.05 17.80
C SER A 7 14.04 -3.33 19.14
N PRO A 8 13.80 -2.54 20.19
CA PRO A 8 14.25 -2.88 21.55
C PRO A 8 13.66 -4.18 22.11
N MET A 9 12.54 -4.64 21.58
CA MET A 9 11.73 -5.72 22.18
C MET A 9 11.57 -6.96 21.27
N ASP A 10 11.73 -6.80 19.95
CA ASP A 10 11.46 -7.87 18.99
C ASP A 10 12.34 -7.75 17.74
N PHE A 11 12.33 -8.79 16.90
CA PHE A 11 13.06 -8.79 15.63
C PHE A 11 12.23 -9.43 14.52
N VAL A 12 12.49 -9.02 13.28
CA VAL A 12 11.90 -9.55 12.08
C VAL A 12 12.99 -10.05 11.15
N THR A 13 12.94 -11.32 10.80
CA THR A 13 13.80 -11.88 9.75
C THR A 13 13.11 -11.73 8.40
N VAL A 14 13.77 -11.05 7.46
CA VAL A 14 13.27 -10.85 6.10
C VAL A 14 13.63 -12.06 5.25
N ASP A 15 12.83 -13.11 5.32
CA ASP A 15 12.98 -14.38 4.58
C ASP A 15 11.74 -14.74 3.73
N GLY A 16 10.73 -13.90 3.77
CA GLY A 16 9.47 -14.00 3.03
C GLY A 16 8.90 -12.61 2.74
N ILE A 17 7.59 -12.55 2.51
CA ILE A 17 6.91 -11.27 2.36
C ILE A 17 6.75 -10.62 3.73
N THR A 18 7.36 -9.46 3.90
CA THR A 18 7.29 -8.64 5.10
C THR A 18 6.36 -7.45 4.85
N VAL A 19 5.34 -7.29 5.67
CA VAL A 19 4.38 -6.17 5.55
C VAL A 19 4.89 -4.96 6.30
N VAL A 20 5.09 -3.86 5.58
CA VAL A 20 5.47 -2.55 6.13
C VAL A 20 4.24 -1.66 6.16
N GLY A 21 3.81 -1.25 7.35
CA GLY A 21 2.60 -0.45 7.54
C GLY A 21 2.80 1.02 7.12
N GLU A 22 1.97 1.52 6.21
CA GLU A 22 2.09 2.84 5.55
C GLU A 22 1.29 3.98 6.20
N ARG A 23 0.66 3.76 7.37
CA ARG A 23 -0.32 4.72 7.89
C ARG A 23 0.29 5.92 8.61
N ILE A 24 1.50 5.81 9.16
CA ILE A 24 2.23 6.90 9.81
C ILE A 24 2.96 7.72 8.73
N ASN A 25 2.19 8.39 7.89
CA ASN A 25 2.68 9.20 6.78
C ASN A 25 1.65 10.29 6.47
N PRO A 26 2.05 11.60 6.41
CA PRO A 26 1.13 12.73 6.19
C PRO A 26 0.64 12.87 4.76
N THR A 27 1.25 12.17 3.78
CA THR A 27 0.92 12.32 2.35
C THR A 27 -0.54 11.97 2.09
N GLY A 28 -1.32 12.95 1.63
CA GLY A 28 -2.74 12.80 1.33
C GLY A 28 -3.67 12.63 2.55
N LYS A 29 -3.15 12.74 3.79
CA LYS A 29 -3.92 12.48 5.02
C LYS A 29 -4.03 13.76 5.88
N LYS A 30 -5.05 14.58 5.64
CA LYS A 30 -5.26 15.87 6.32
C LYS A 30 -5.26 15.75 7.85
N ARG A 31 -5.92 14.71 8.41
CA ARG A 31 -5.97 14.50 9.87
C ARG A 31 -4.58 14.19 10.44
N PHE A 32 -3.76 13.42 9.73
CA PHE A 32 -2.41 13.11 10.17
C PHE A 32 -1.50 14.35 10.12
N GLN A 33 -1.62 15.17 9.06
CA GLN A 33 -0.90 16.45 8.96
C GLN A 33 -1.28 17.39 10.11
N GLN A 34 -2.57 17.43 10.49
CA GLN A 34 -3.05 18.21 11.63
C GLN A 34 -2.44 17.68 12.94
N ALA A 35 -2.45 16.37 13.16
CA ALA A 35 -1.87 15.75 14.35
C ALA A 35 -0.39 16.10 14.53
N LEU A 36 0.39 16.09 13.44
CA LEU A 36 1.81 16.51 13.47
C LEU A 36 1.98 17.98 13.86
N ARG A 37 1.15 18.90 13.35
CA ARG A 37 1.24 20.33 13.67
C ARG A 37 0.80 20.65 15.11
N GLU A 38 -0.17 19.92 15.62
CA GLU A 38 -0.73 20.09 16.95
C GLU A 38 0.01 19.29 18.03
N GLY A 39 0.94 18.41 17.62
CA GLY A 39 1.65 17.51 18.54
C GLY A 39 0.74 16.45 19.15
N ASP A 40 -0.35 16.05 18.44
CA ASP A 40 -1.28 15.01 18.88
C ASP A 40 -0.61 13.62 18.76
N MET A 41 0.25 13.35 19.72
CA MET A 41 1.01 12.09 19.78
C MET A 41 0.08 10.88 19.93
N ASN A 42 -1.05 11.03 20.63
CA ASN A 42 -1.98 9.93 20.85
C ASN A 42 -2.51 9.40 19.51
N TYR A 43 -2.93 10.29 18.61
CA TYR A 43 -3.40 9.88 17.28
C TYR A 43 -2.31 9.14 16.46
N ILE A 44 -1.05 9.59 16.58
CA ILE A 44 0.08 8.93 15.90
C ILE A 44 0.28 7.52 16.45
N LEU A 45 0.26 7.37 17.77
CA LEU A 45 0.41 6.07 18.45
C LEU A 45 -0.75 5.13 18.16
N GLU A 46 -1.98 5.63 18.08
CA GLU A 46 -3.15 4.85 17.66
C GLU A 46 -2.96 4.26 16.25
N GLN A 47 -2.38 5.03 15.30
CA GLN A 47 -2.06 4.51 13.98
C GLN A 47 -1.03 3.37 14.04
N ALA A 48 -0.05 3.45 14.93
CA ALA A 48 0.95 2.41 15.10
C ALA A 48 0.36 1.12 15.67
N VAL A 49 -0.42 1.24 16.76
CA VAL A 49 -1.08 0.10 17.41
C VAL A 49 -2.05 -0.60 16.44
N SER A 50 -2.90 0.18 15.76
CA SER A 50 -3.85 -0.37 14.78
C SER A 50 -3.16 -1.15 13.66
N GLN A 51 -2.03 -0.66 13.15
CA GLN A 51 -1.27 -1.39 12.13
C GLN A 51 -0.59 -2.66 12.66
N SER A 52 -0.07 -2.60 13.88
CA SER A 52 0.50 -3.78 14.56
C SER A 52 -0.55 -4.88 14.72
N GLU A 53 -1.74 -4.52 15.22
CA GLU A 53 -2.88 -5.44 15.38
C GLU A 53 -3.39 -6.00 14.04
N ALA A 54 -3.33 -5.19 12.97
CA ALA A 54 -3.70 -5.61 11.63
C ALA A 54 -2.69 -6.57 10.98
N GLY A 55 -1.48 -6.72 11.56
CA GLY A 55 -0.47 -7.66 11.11
C GLY A 55 0.69 -7.04 10.33
N ALA A 56 0.95 -5.74 10.48
CA ALA A 56 2.22 -5.16 10.08
C ALA A 56 3.38 -5.82 10.82
N GLN A 57 4.52 -5.92 10.18
CA GLN A 57 5.75 -6.47 10.75
C GLN A 57 6.83 -5.39 10.94
N VAL A 58 6.73 -4.30 10.19
CA VAL A 58 7.55 -3.10 10.26
C VAL A 58 6.62 -1.91 10.13
N LEU A 59 6.92 -0.76 10.74
CA LEU A 59 6.16 0.48 10.56
C LEU A 59 6.99 1.51 9.80
N ASP A 60 6.48 2.00 8.68
CA ASP A 60 7.00 3.16 7.98
C ASP A 60 6.60 4.44 8.71
N VAL A 61 7.58 5.30 9.01
CA VAL A 61 7.41 6.51 9.84
C VAL A 61 7.90 7.72 9.07
N ASN A 62 6.96 8.46 8.53
CA ASN A 62 7.19 9.74 7.87
C ASN A 62 6.46 10.86 8.64
N VAL A 63 7.17 11.91 9.00
CA VAL A 63 6.64 13.08 9.73
C VAL A 63 6.82 14.39 8.96
N GLY A 64 7.25 14.31 7.70
CA GLY A 64 7.49 15.46 6.82
C GLY A 64 6.19 16.14 6.40
N ALA A 65 5.82 17.23 7.07
CA ALA A 65 4.65 18.03 6.73
C ALA A 65 4.99 19.54 6.72
N PRO A 66 4.35 20.34 5.86
CA PRO A 66 4.57 21.78 5.85
C PRO A 66 4.32 22.43 7.22
N GLY A 67 5.29 23.20 7.69
CA GLY A 67 5.23 23.89 8.97
C GLY A 67 5.59 23.05 10.21
N VAL A 68 6.15 21.85 9.99
CA VAL A 68 6.65 20.96 11.06
C VAL A 68 8.18 20.99 11.10
N ASP A 69 8.77 21.07 12.29
CA ASP A 69 10.19 20.81 12.50
C ASP A 69 10.43 19.30 12.42
N GLU A 70 10.66 18.81 11.21
CA GLU A 70 10.74 17.39 10.91
C GLU A 70 11.81 16.66 11.75
N PRO A 71 13.05 17.17 11.90
CA PRO A 71 14.05 16.53 12.76
C PRO A 71 13.60 16.38 14.21
N ALA A 72 13.02 17.42 14.81
CA ALA A 72 12.57 17.38 16.20
C ALA A 72 11.37 16.44 16.38
N VAL A 73 10.41 16.47 15.45
CA VAL A 73 9.23 15.59 15.49
C VAL A 73 9.61 14.14 15.22
N MET A 74 10.55 13.86 14.30
CA MET A 74 11.06 12.50 14.06
C MET A 74 11.64 11.90 15.34
N GLU A 75 12.46 12.65 16.06
CA GLU A 75 13.01 12.20 17.34
C GLU A 75 11.92 11.87 18.36
N GLN A 76 10.91 12.75 18.50
CA GLN A 76 9.82 12.56 19.46
C GLN A 76 8.95 11.35 19.10
N VAL A 77 8.56 11.21 17.82
CA VAL A 77 7.73 10.12 17.35
C VAL A 77 8.45 8.77 17.47
N VAL A 78 9.73 8.70 17.11
CA VAL A 78 10.53 7.47 17.25
C VAL A 78 10.63 7.04 18.71
N LYS A 79 10.89 7.98 19.65
CA LYS A 79 10.88 7.67 21.10
C LYS A 79 9.54 7.14 21.58
N ALA A 80 8.45 7.80 21.19
CA ALA A 80 7.09 7.43 21.60
C ALA A 80 6.68 6.07 21.03
N LEU A 81 6.94 5.79 19.75
CA LEU A 81 6.62 4.52 19.11
C LEU A 81 7.29 3.32 19.78
N GLN A 82 8.59 3.44 20.13
CA GLN A 82 9.34 2.36 20.78
C GLN A 82 8.79 2.02 22.17
N SER A 83 8.02 2.89 22.80
CA SER A 83 7.40 2.61 24.10
C SER A 83 6.04 1.92 24.00
N VAL A 84 5.43 1.84 22.79
CA VAL A 84 4.06 1.38 22.61
C VAL A 84 3.99 0.16 21.70
N VAL A 85 4.86 0.05 20.69
CA VAL A 85 4.87 -1.09 19.75
C VAL A 85 6.22 -1.79 19.78
N SER A 86 6.20 -3.11 19.60
CA SER A 86 7.41 -3.95 19.52
C SER A 86 8.00 -4.05 18.11
N LEU A 87 7.34 -3.48 17.09
CA LEU A 87 7.74 -3.61 15.70
C LEU A 87 8.98 -2.77 15.37
N PRO A 88 9.90 -3.27 14.51
CA PRO A 88 10.94 -2.44 13.92
C PRO A 88 10.38 -1.28 13.11
N LEU A 89 11.14 -0.18 13.04
CA LEU A 89 10.73 1.01 12.31
C LEU A 89 11.53 1.16 11.00
N GLN A 90 10.86 1.70 10.00
CA GLN A 90 11.44 2.29 8.80
C GLN A 90 11.32 3.80 8.94
N LEU A 91 12.46 4.51 8.99
CA LEU A 91 12.49 5.96 9.11
C LEU A 91 12.49 6.57 7.71
N ASP A 92 11.39 7.25 7.36
CA ASP A 92 11.14 7.79 6.02
C ASP A 92 11.27 9.32 6.03
N SER A 93 12.33 9.82 5.40
CA SER A 93 12.55 11.24 5.20
C SER A 93 13.51 11.51 4.03
N SER A 94 13.30 12.61 3.33
CA SER A 94 14.26 13.18 2.38
C SER A 94 15.34 14.02 3.02
N HIS A 95 15.22 14.32 4.33
CA HIS A 95 16.15 15.16 5.08
C HIS A 95 17.08 14.31 5.94
N ALA A 96 18.37 14.32 5.63
CA ALA A 96 19.38 13.57 6.37
C ALA A 96 19.42 13.91 7.88
N ASP A 97 19.14 15.18 8.23
CA ASP A 97 19.10 15.63 9.62
C ASP A 97 17.92 14.99 10.39
N ALA A 98 16.76 14.82 9.75
CA ALA A 98 15.62 14.14 10.34
C ALA A 98 15.92 12.64 10.53
N LEU A 99 16.54 12.00 9.52
CA LEU A 99 16.99 10.61 9.61
C LEU A 99 18.01 10.45 10.75
N GLU A 100 19.03 11.32 10.85
CA GLU A 100 20.03 11.22 11.91
C GLU A 100 19.43 11.41 13.31
N ARG A 101 18.48 12.34 13.48
CA ARG A 101 17.78 12.54 14.77
C ARG A 101 16.99 11.30 15.17
N GLY A 102 16.25 10.69 14.24
CA GLY A 102 15.52 9.45 14.47
C GLY A 102 16.45 8.28 14.79
N LEU A 103 17.52 8.09 13.99
CA LEU A 103 18.51 7.03 14.18
C LEU A 103 19.22 7.11 15.54
N ARG A 104 19.53 8.33 16.01
CA ARG A 104 20.21 8.57 17.29
C ARG A 104 19.45 8.06 18.50
N VAL A 105 18.13 8.03 18.42
CA VAL A 105 17.26 7.63 19.54
C VAL A 105 16.59 6.26 19.33
N TYR A 106 16.84 5.63 18.18
CA TYR A 106 16.33 4.31 17.90
C TYR A 106 17.20 3.22 18.50
N ASN A 107 16.60 2.33 19.28
CA ASN A 107 17.30 1.20 19.92
C ASN A 107 17.00 -0.07 19.12
N GLY A 108 17.89 -0.40 18.20
CA GLY A 108 17.74 -1.57 17.34
C GLY A 108 18.34 -1.36 15.97
N LYS A 109 17.89 -2.12 14.99
CA LYS A 109 18.28 -2.03 13.58
C LYS A 109 17.09 -1.60 12.74
N PRO A 110 16.95 -0.30 12.43
CA PRO A 110 15.87 0.22 11.59
C PRO A 110 16.20 0.07 10.10
N ILE A 111 15.23 0.45 9.27
CA ILE A 111 15.45 0.76 7.85
C ILE A 111 15.50 2.28 7.69
N VAL A 112 16.41 2.78 6.90
CA VAL A 112 16.40 4.17 6.40
C VAL A 112 15.73 4.21 5.03
N ASN A 113 14.70 4.99 4.90
CA ASN A 113 13.98 5.27 3.67
C ASN A 113 14.12 6.78 3.36
N SER A 114 14.97 7.25 2.44
CA SER A 114 15.70 6.48 1.46
C SER A 114 16.96 7.21 0.95
N VAL A 115 17.74 6.50 0.17
CA VAL A 115 18.70 7.11 -0.76
C VAL A 115 18.22 6.94 -2.19
N ASN A 116 18.83 7.64 -3.15
CA ASN A 116 18.57 7.51 -4.58
C ASN A 116 19.88 7.49 -5.37
N GLY A 117 19.81 7.51 -6.71
CA GLY A 117 20.99 7.50 -7.58
C GLY A 117 21.80 8.79 -7.63
N GLU A 118 21.40 9.84 -6.91
CA GLU A 118 22.13 11.12 -6.84
C GLU A 118 23.34 11.00 -5.90
N THR A 119 24.51 11.38 -6.38
CA THR A 119 25.76 11.27 -5.63
C THR A 119 25.70 11.99 -4.29
N GLU A 120 25.14 13.20 -4.25
CA GLU A 120 25.03 14.01 -3.03
C GLU A 120 24.19 13.31 -1.96
N VAL A 121 23.09 12.67 -2.34
CA VAL A 121 22.21 11.91 -1.43
C VAL A 121 22.92 10.68 -0.90
N LEU A 122 23.62 9.93 -1.75
CA LEU A 122 24.41 8.75 -1.37
C LEU A 122 25.49 9.10 -0.37
N GLU A 123 26.31 10.13 -0.66
CA GLU A 123 27.40 10.58 0.22
C GLU A 123 26.92 11.12 1.56
N ARG A 124 25.71 11.64 1.62
CA ARG A 124 25.13 12.23 2.83
C ARG A 124 24.44 11.21 3.73
N VAL A 125 23.73 10.24 3.18
CA VAL A 125 22.87 9.33 3.95
C VAL A 125 23.53 7.97 4.21
N LEU A 126 24.31 7.40 3.27
CA LEU A 126 24.94 6.09 3.47
C LEU A 126 25.90 6.05 4.67
N PRO A 127 26.71 7.10 4.96
CA PRO A 127 27.50 7.15 6.18
C PRO A 127 26.67 7.08 7.46
N LEU A 128 25.46 7.66 7.48
CA LEU A 128 24.53 7.55 8.61
C LEU A 128 24.05 6.11 8.77
N CYS A 129 23.63 5.45 7.69
CA CYS A 129 23.23 4.05 7.73
C CYS A 129 24.36 3.17 8.30
N LYS A 130 25.59 3.38 7.85
CA LYS A 130 26.75 2.64 8.37
C LYS A 130 27.02 2.94 9.84
N LYS A 131 26.98 4.21 10.23
CA LYS A 131 27.23 4.67 11.61
C LYS A 131 26.28 4.06 12.62
N TYR A 132 25.00 3.98 12.25
CA TYR A 132 23.93 3.48 13.14
C TYR A 132 23.57 2.01 12.90
N GLY A 133 24.21 1.33 11.94
CA GLY A 133 23.95 -0.07 11.62
C GLY A 133 22.57 -0.32 10.98
N ALA A 134 22.02 0.69 10.34
CA ALA A 134 20.70 0.60 9.70
C ALA A 134 20.77 -0.12 8.35
N ALA A 135 19.68 -0.79 7.99
CA ALA A 135 19.42 -1.18 6.60
C ALA A 135 18.97 0.05 5.78
N VAL A 136 19.06 -0.01 4.47
CA VAL A 136 18.77 1.15 3.60
C VAL A 136 17.89 0.78 2.42
N VAL A 137 16.91 1.64 2.13
CA VAL A 137 16.14 1.63 0.89
C VAL A 137 16.85 2.50 -0.15
N GLY A 138 17.10 1.95 -1.33
CA GLY A 138 17.60 2.66 -2.49
C GLY A 138 16.52 2.78 -3.56
N LEU A 139 16.14 4.01 -3.88
CA LEU A 139 15.17 4.30 -4.94
C LEU A 139 15.85 4.23 -6.32
N ALA A 140 15.23 3.56 -7.28
CA ALA A 140 15.69 3.50 -8.67
C ALA A 140 15.34 4.79 -9.44
N ILE A 141 15.73 5.94 -8.90
CA ILE A 141 15.57 7.29 -9.46
C ILE A 141 16.87 8.07 -9.31
N ASP A 142 17.15 8.96 -10.21
CA ASP A 142 18.27 9.91 -10.16
C ASP A 142 17.82 11.32 -10.62
N GLU A 143 18.78 12.22 -10.86
CA GLU A 143 18.55 13.60 -11.29
C GLU A 143 17.71 13.74 -12.58
N ARG A 144 17.59 12.65 -13.37
CA ARG A 144 16.76 12.58 -14.59
C ARG A 144 15.31 12.18 -14.28
N GLY A 145 14.99 11.92 -13.04
CA GLY A 145 13.68 11.42 -12.62
C GLY A 145 13.54 9.90 -12.76
N ILE A 146 12.29 9.43 -12.64
CA ILE A 146 11.96 8.00 -12.75
C ILE A 146 12.03 7.59 -14.22
N GLN A 147 12.90 6.62 -14.53
CA GLN A 147 13.09 6.14 -15.89
C GLN A 147 11.96 5.20 -16.32
N PRO A 148 11.53 5.25 -17.59
CA PRO A 148 10.40 4.44 -18.06
C PRO A 148 10.74 2.96 -18.24
N SER A 149 11.99 2.61 -18.56
CA SER A 149 12.37 1.23 -18.83
C SER A 149 12.93 0.50 -17.61
N ALA A 150 12.75 -0.81 -17.58
CA ALA A 150 13.32 -1.69 -16.57
C ALA A 150 14.85 -1.64 -16.55
N ASP A 151 15.48 -1.62 -17.72
CA ASP A 151 16.95 -1.52 -17.85
C ASP A 151 17.50 -0.25 -17.20
N ALA A 152 16.90 0.90 -17.50
CA ALA A 152 17.37 2.17 -16.95
C ALA A 152 17.17 2.27 -15.42
N ARG A 153 16.08 1.73 -14.90
CA ARG A 153 15.85 1.61 -13.43
C ARG A 153 16.87 0.66 -12.80
N PHE A 154 17.15 -0.46 -13.44
CA PHE A 154 18.14 -1.42 -12.97
C PHE A 154 19.55 -0.81 -12.89
N GLU A 155 19.97 -0.02 -13.88
CA GLU A 155 21.29 0.64 -13.87
C GLU A 155 21.41 1.65 -12.72
N ILE A 156 20.33 2.39 -12.41
CA ILE A 156 20.31 3.28 -11.24
C ILE A 156 20.38 2.45 -9.94
N ALA A 157 19.57 1.38 -9.84
CA ALA A 157 19.59 0.48 -8.70
C ALA A 157 20.98 -0.12 -8.46
N LYS A 158 21.67 -0.54 -9.54
CA LYS A 158 23.04 -1.05 -9.48
C LYS A 158 24.01 -0.01 -8.91
N ARG A 159 23.93 1.24 -9.36
CA ARG A 159 24.75 2.35 -8.84
C ARG A 159 24.53 2.54 -7.33
N VAL A 160 23.28 2.52 -6.86
CA VAL A 160 22.95 2.63 -5.44
C VAL A 160 23.52 1.46 -4.63
N VAL A 161 23.38 0.24 -5.16
CA VAL A 161 23.91 -0.98 -4.52
C VAL A 161 25.44 -0.92 -4.42
N ASP A 162 26.11 -0.55 -5.51
CA ASP A 162 27.59 -0.44 -5.53
C ASP A 162 28.08 0.61 -4.53
N ALA A 163 27.42 1.76 -4.43
CA ALA A 163 27.72 2.80 -3.45
C ALA A 163 27.49 2.32 -2.01
N ALA A 164 26.36 1.66 -1.72
CA ALA A 164 26.05 1.13 -0.39
C ALA A 164 27.09 0.08 0.06
N LEU A 165 27.49 -0.82 -0.84
CA LEU A 165 28.55 -1.80 -0.58
C LEU A 165 29.90 -1.13 -0.32
N ALA A 166 30.26 -0.08 -1.07
CA ALA A 166 31.49 0.70 -0.88
C ALA A 166 31.53 1.38 0.50
N HIS A 167 30.35 1.80 1.03
CA HIS A 167 30.22 2.30 2.41
C HIS A 167 30.20 1.18 3.46
N GLY A 168 30.29 -0.08 3.06
CA GLY A 168 30.34 -1.25 3.96
C GLY A 168 28.98 -1.60 4.56
N ILE A 169 27.87 -1.29 3.87
CA ILE A 169 26.52 -1.80 4.19
C ILE A 169 26.43 -3.20 3.59
N PRO A 170 26.08 -4.23 4.38
CA PRO A 170 26.00 -5.60 3.85
C PRO A 170 24.85 -5.72 2.81
N ARG A 171 25.04 -6.57 1.81
CA ARG A 171 24.12 -6.74 0.68
C ARG A 171 22.70 -7.11 1.13
N GLU A 172 22.59 -7.93 2.16
CA GLU A 172 21.31 -8.34 2.75
C GLU A 172 20.51 -7.19 3.37
N ASP A 173 21.17 -6.07 3.69
CA ASP A 173 20.56 -4.88 4.30
C ASP A 173 20.30 -3.75 3.29
N ILE A 174 20.45 -4.04 1.99
CA ILE A 174 20.12 -3.14 0.89
C ILE A 174 18.79 -3.57 0.29
N TYR A 175 17.82 -2.67 0.30
CA TYR A 175 16.47 -2.86 -0.24
C TYR A 175 16.27 -1.92 -1.43
N ILE A 176 15.98 -2.44 -2.60
CA ILE A 176 15.76 -1.61 -3.80
C ILE A 176 14.27 -1.43 -4.04
N ASP A 177 13.85 -0.16 -4.15
CA ASP A 177 12.53 0.24 -4.61
C ASP A 177 12.61 0.69 -6.07
N CYS A 178 11.98 -0.10 -6.95
CA CYS A 178 11.92 0.19 -8.39
C CYS A 178 10.84 1.22 -8.73
N LEU A 179 10.17 1.80 -7.75
CA LEU A 179 9.18 2.87 -7.82
C LEU A 179 7.89 2.49 -8.55
N THR A 180 6.84 2.42 -7.78
CA THR A 180 5.48 2.19 -8.29
C THR A 180 4.88 3.50 -8.77
N LEU A 181 4.75 3.66 -10.08
CA LEU A 181 4.02 4.76 -10.70
C LEU A 181 2.53 4.43 -10.77
N THR A 182 1.68 5.47 -10.76
CA THR A 182 0.24 5.25 -10.84
C THR A 182 -0.20 4.81 -12.22
N ALA A 183 -0.95 3.70 -12.29
CA ALA A 183 -1.45 3.16 -13.56
C ALA A 183 -2.40 4.12 -14.29
N SER A 184 -3.03 5.06 -13.58
CA SER A 184 -3.89 6.07 -14.23
C SER A 184 -3.14 7.04 -15.13
N ALA A 185 -1.85 7.29 -14.86
CA ALA A 185 -1.02 8.23 -15.61
C ALA A 185 0.01 7.53 -16.51
N GLN A 186 0.53 6.38 -16.09
CA GLN A 186 1.67 5.70 -16.73
C GLN A 186 1.45 4.19 -16.79
N GLN A 187 0.36 3.77 -17.40
CA GLN A 187 -0.06 2.37 -17.47
C GLN A 187 0.99 1.46 -18.13
N GLN A 188 1.70 1.96 -19.15
CA GLN A 188 2.74 1.21 -19.85
C GLN A 188 3.96 0.89 -18.98
N ASP A 189 4.19 1.66 -17.90
CA ASP A 189 5.40 1.54 -17.07
C ASP A 189 5.22 0.53 -15.91
N VAL A 190 4.00 0.02 -15.72
CA VAL A 190 3.69 -0.92 -14.62
C VAL A 190 4.52 -2.19 -14.71
N LEU A 191 4.60 -2.78 -15.90
CA LEU A 191 5.39 -4.00 -16.12
C LEU A 191 6.89 -3.72 -15.99
N ALA A 192 7.38 -2.55 -16.39
CA ALA A 192 8.77 -2.17 -16.22
C ALA A 192 9.19 -2.13 -14.74
N THR A 193 8.27 -1.73 -13.82
CA THR A 193 8.52 -1.80 -12.38
C THR A 193 8.71 -3.25 -11.92
N VAL A 194 7.82 -4.16 -12.34
CA VAL A 194 7.86 -5.58 -11.98
C VAL A 194 9.11 -6.26 -12.53
N GLU A 195 9.48 -5.96 -13.77
CA GLU A 195 10.68 -6.49 -14.44
C GLU A 195 11.96 -5.98 -13.77
N ALA A 196 12.07 -4.68 -13.50
CA ALA A 196 13.22 -4.11 -12.81
C ALA A 196 13.41 -4.72 -11.41
N LEU A 197 12.31 -4.94 -10.68
CA LEU A 197 12.31 -5.60 -9.37
C LEU A 197 12.86 -7.04 -9.48
N ALA A 198 12.37 -7.83 -10.44
CA ALA A 198 12.84 -9.20 -10.66
C ALA A 198 14.34 -9.24 -10.94
N ARG A 199 14.84 -8.30 -11.75
CA ARG A 199 16.26 -8.18 -12.06
C ARG A 199 17.09 -7.77 -10.84
N CYS A 200 16.65 -6.78 -10.07
CA CYS A 200 17.33 -6.41 -8.82
C CYS A 200 17.46 -7.61 -7.88
N LYS A 201 16.40 -8.41 -7.78
CA LYS A 201 16.39 -9.62 -6.96
C LYS A 201 17.36 -10.68 -7.45
N THR A 202 17.38 -10.96 -8.74
CA THR A 202 18.12 -12.10 -9.32
C THR A 202 19.55 -11.76 -9.70
N GLU A 203 19.80 -10.57 -10.26
CA GLU A 203 21.11 -10.17 -10.79
C GLU A 203 21.96 -9.42 -9.72
N LEU A 204 21.35 -8.52 -8.91
CA LEU A 204 22.08 -7.83 -7.86
C LEU A 204 22.09 -8.61 -6.54
N GLY A 205 21.18 -9.57 -6.36
CA GLY A 205 21.08 -10.39 -5.15
C GLY A 205 20.76 -9.61 -3.88
N VAL A 206 20.09 -8.45 -4.02
CA VAL A 206 19.63 -7.60 -2.93
C VAL A 206 18.20 -7.92 -2.53
N ARG A 207 17.72 -7.26 -1.49
CA ARG A 207 16.29 -7.27 -1.13
C ARG A 207 15.53 -6.22 -1.94
N THR A 208 14.23 -6.41 -2.03
CA THR A 208 13.34 -5.52 -2.78
C THR A 208 12.20 -5.02 -1.89
N ILE A 209 11.80 -3.78 -2.12
CA ILE A 209 10.71 -3.12 -1.40
C ILE A 209 9.88 -2.31 -2.40
N LEU A 210 8.58 -2.17 -2.17
CA LEU A 210 7.71 -1.32 -3.00
C LEU A 210 6.60 -0.67 -2.18
N GLY A 211 6.32 0.61 -2.48
CA GLY A 211 5.09 1.28 -2.13
C GLY A 211 3.94 0.79 -3.01
N VAL A 212 3.28 -0.30 -2.62
CA VAL A 212 2.29 -1.01 -3.46
C VAL A 212 1.06 -0.16 -3.75
N SER A 213 0.57 0.58 -2.77
CA SER A 213 -0.70 1.34 -2.87
C SER A 213 -0.66 2.47 -3.90
N ASN A 214 0.53 2.88 -4.35
CA ASN A 214 0.70 3.95 -5.33
C ASN A 214 0.12 3.59 -6.71
N ILE A 215 0.12 2.30 -7.08
CA ILE A 215 -0.36 1.82 -8.37
C ILE A 215 -1.77 2.30 -8.73
N SER A 216 -2.62 2.46 -7.75
CA SER A 216 -4.06 2.69 -7.93
C SER A 216 -4.51 4.14 -7.69
N PHE A 217 -3.60 5.09 -7.47
CA PHE A 217 -4.00 6.49 -7.28
C PHE A 217 -4.79 7.02 -8.49
N GLY A 218 -5.91 7.70 -8.20
CA GLY A 218 -6.80 8.23 -9.21
C GLY A 218 -7.76 7.21 -9.87
N LEU A 219 -7.72 5.94 -9.47
CA LEU A 219 -8.58 4.89 -10.00
C LEU A 219 -9.63 4.44 -8.98
N PRO A 220 -10.83 4.04 -9.42
CA PRO A 220 -11.86 3.48 -8.54
C PRO A 220 -11.51 2.06 -8.09
N CYS A 221 -12.19 1.56 -7.05
CA CYS A 221 -12.04 0.18 -6.54
C CYS A 221 -10.57 -0.22 -6.33
N ARG A 222 -9.79 0.68 -5.72
CA ARG A 222 -8.35 0.56 -5.49
C ARG A 222 -7.90 -0.80 -4.93
N PRO A 223 -8.64 -1.47 -4.02
CA PRO A 223 -8.23 -2.78 -3.50
C PRO A 223 -7.96 -3.82 -4.57
N TYR A 224 -8.73 -3.87 -5.66
CA TYR A 224 -8.53 -4.84 -6.74
C TYR A 224 -7.20 -4.65 -7.45
N LEU A 225 -6.86 -3.40 -7.78
CA LEU A 225 -5.58 -3.06 -8.41
C LEU A 225 -4.40 -3.30 -7.48
N ASN A 226 -4.51 -2.84 -6.22
CA ASN A 226 -3.47 -3.02 -5.22
C ASN A 226 -3.17 -4.50 -4.98
N THR A 227 -4.19 -5.33 -4.82
CA THR A 227 -4.04 -6.77 -4.56
C THR A 227 -3.44 -7.49 -5.75
N THR A 228 -3.90 -7.17 -6.97
CA THR A 228 -3.36 -7.75 -8.20
C THR A 228 -1.88 -7.38 -8.39
N PHE A 229 -1.56 -6.08 -8.27
CA PHE A 229 -0.18 -5.61 -8.41
C PHE A 229 0.74 -6.18 -7.31
N LEU A 230 0.27 -6.24 -6.06
CA LEU A 230 1.00 -6.89 -4.97
C LEU A 230 1.34 -8.34 -5.32
N THR A 231 0.38 -9.10 -5.85
CA THR A 231 0.60 -10.50 -6.24
C THR A 231 1.63 -10.62 -7.35
N MET A 232 1.57 -9.76 -8.38
CA MET A 232 2.57 -9.71 -9.44
C MET A 232 3.97 -9.39 -8.89
N ALA A 233 4.08 -8.39 -8.02
CA ALA A 233 5.34 -7.99 -7.40
C ALA A 233 5.92 -9.09 -6.50
N MET A 234 5.08 -9.76 -5.69
CA MET A 234 5.49 -10.90 -4.87
C MET A 234 6.05 -12.04 -5.72
N TYR A 235 5.40 -12.35 -6.84
CA TYR A 235 5.88 -13.38 -7.76
C TYR A 235 7.20 -12.99 -8.44
N ALA A 236 7.39 -11.71 -8.72
CA ALA A 236 8.64 -11.17 -9.26
C ALA A 236 9.79 -11.11 -8.23
N GLY A 237 9.52 -11.34 -6.95
CA GLY A 237 10.55 -11.41 -5.91
C GLY A 237 10.53 -10.29 -4.89
N LEU A 238 9.39 -9.60 -4.71
CA LEU A 238 9.21 -8.61 -3.63
C LEU A 238 9.46 -9.25 -2.26
N ASP A 239 10.25 -8.57 -1.42
CA ASP A 239 10.51 -8.96 -0.03
C ASP A 239 9.69 -8.12 0.95
N LEU A 240 9.62 -6.79 0.77
CA LEU A 240 8.90 -5.87 1.64
C LEU A 240 7.79 -5.15 0.87
N ALA A 241 6.57 -5.21 1.39
CA ALA A 241 5.43 -4.51 0.83
C ALA A 241 5.02 -3.34 1.75
N ILE A 242 5.27 -2.10 1.32
CA ILE A 242 4.72 -0.91 2.01
C ILE A 242 3.27 -0.80 1.58
N MET A 243 2.36 -1.06 2.52
CA MET A 243 0.92 -1.15 2.25
C MET A 243 0.09 -0.89 3.50
N ASN A 244 -1.22 -0.73 3.31
CA ASN A 244 -2.14 -0.66 4.44
C ASN A 244 -2.46 -2.08 4.96
N PRO A 245 -1.98 -2.49 6.15
CA PRO A 245 -2.25 -3.81 6.70
C PRO A 245 -3.71 -4.05 7.08
N SER A 246 -4.52 -2.98 7.17
CA SER A 246 -5.97 -3.09 7.39
C SER A 246 -6.75 -3.43 6.11
N SER A 247 -6.11 -3.50 4.93
CA SER A 247 -6.76 -4.03 3.74
C SER A 247 -6.79 -5.55 3.79
N GLU A 248 -7.98 -6.09 4.01
CA GLU A 248 -8.18 -7.54 4.11
C GLU A 248 -7.79 -8.25 2.82
N GLU A 249 -8.10 -7.65 1.65
CA GLU A 249 -7.80 -8.23 0.35
C GLU A 249 -6.29 -8.35 0.12
N MET A 250 -5.53 -7.31 0.49
CA MET A 250 -4.07 -7.33 0.36
C MET A 250 -3.43 -8.31 1.34
N MET A 251 -3.88 -8.31 2.60
CA MET A 251 -3.40 -9.28 3.59
C MET A 251 -3.74 -10.72 3.20
N ALA A 252 -4.94 -10.97 2.68
CA ALA A 252 -5.34 -12.29 2.18
C ALA A 252 -4.43 -12.75 1.03
N ALA A 253 -4.05 -11.85 0.12
CA ALA A 253 -3.10 -12.18 -0.96
C ALA A 253 -1.73 -12.58 -0.40
N VAL A 254 -1.22 -11.88 0.62
CA VAL A 254 0.06 -12.23 1.28
C VAL A 254 0.00 -13.61 1.91
N TYR A 255 -1.05 -13.90 2.69
CA TYR A 255 -1.21 -15.22 3.33
C TYR A 255 -1.36 -16.34 2.29
N ALA A 256 -2.21 -16.14 1.27
CA ALA A 256 -2.41 -17.11 0.19
C ALA A 256 -1.11 -17.35 -0.61
N TYR A 257 -0.39 -16.29 -0.94
CA TYR A 257 0.91 -16.40 -1.65
C TYR A 257 1.91 -17.24 -0.85
N ASN A 258 2.02 -17.03 0.46
CA ASN A 258 2.93 -17.79 1.32
C ASN A 258 2.58 -19.28 1.36
N VAL A 259 1.29 -19.64 1.32
CA VAL A 259 0.84 -21.04 1.19
C VAL A 259 1.26 -21.61 -0.16
N LEU A 260 0.88 -20.92 -1.26
CA LEU A 260 1.11 -21.38 -2.63
C LEU A 260 2.60 -21.53 -2.99
N THR A 261 3.46 -20.73 -2.35
CA THR A 261 4.92 -20.78 -2.54
C THR A 261 5.64 -21.63 -1.49
N ASN A 262 4.89 -22.41 -0.66
CA ASN A 262 5.42 -23.30 0.36
C ASN A 262 6.27 -22.57 1.44
N ARG A 263 6.03 -21.30 1.68
CA ARG A 263 6.64 -20.49 2.76
C ARG A 263 5.88 -20.65 4.07
N ASP A 264 4.56 -20.76 4.02
CA ASP A 264 3.71 -21.13 5.17
C ASP A 264 3.57 -22.67 5.24
N LYS A 265 4.47 -23.28 6.01
CA LYS A 265 4.52 -24.74 6.15
C LYS A 265 3.23 -25.28 6.76
N GLN A 266 2.65 -26.31 6.12
CA GLN A 266 1.37 -26.92 6.50
C GLN A 266 0.20 -25.93 6.54
N SER A 267 0.34 -24.75 5.88
CA SER A 267 -0.64 -23.68 5.86
C SER A 267 -1.04 -23.16 7.25
N GLY A 268 -0.14 -23.27 8.22
CA GLY A 268 -0.47 -23.05 9.64
C GLY A 268 -0.92 -21.62 9.92
N ARG A 269 -0.23 -20.61 9.36
CA ARG A 269 -0.60 -19.18 9.52
C ARG A 269 -1.90 -18.85 8.80
N TYR A 270 -2.08 -19.41 7.60
CA TYR A 270 -3.30 -19.22 6.82
C TYR A 270 -4.52 -19.82 7.55
N ILE A 271 -4.41 -21.04 8.04
CA ILE A 271 -5.48 -21.70 8.79
C ILE A 271 -5.79 -20.91 10.06
N ALA A 272 -4.78 -20.54 10.85
CA ALA A 272 -4.98 -19.75 12.07
C ALA A 272 -5.71 -18.41 11.83
N ARG A 273 -5.49 -17.79 10.65
CA ARG A 273 -6.15 -16.52 10.31
C ARG A 273 -7.58 -16.69 9.79
N TYR A 274 -7.86 -17.78 9.05
CA TYR A 274 -9.06 -17.90 8.25
C TYR A 274 -9.97 -19.06 8.61
N ALA A 275 -9.60 -19.96 9.54
CA ALA A 275 -10.39 -21.14 9.89
C ALA A 275 -11.84 -20.81 10.29
N ASP A 276 -12.02 -19.72 11.05
CA ASP A 276 -13.34 -19.29 11.55
C ASP A 276 -14.02 -18.26 10.64
N ARG A 277 -13.40 -17.89 9.53
CA ARG A 277 -13.95 -16.88 8.61
C ARG A 277 -14.82 -17.54 7.55
N VAL A 278 -16.07 -17.15 7.52
CA VAL A 278 -16.99 -17.49 6.44
C VAL A 278 -16.80 -16.47 5.31
N PRO A 279 -16.51 -16.89 4.06
CA PRO A 279 -16.44 -15.95 2.93
C PRO A 279 -17.73 -15.13 2.83
N ALA A 280 -17.61 -13.84 2.48
CA ALA A 280 -18.75 -12.93 2.41
C ALA A 280 -19.88 -13.48 1.51
N SER A 281 -19.52 -14.17 0.42
CA SER A 281 -20.48 -14.87 -0.46
C SER A 281 -21.23 -15.99 0.26
N ALA A 282 -20.56 -16.78 1.09
CA ALA A 282 -21.17 -17.88 1.85
C ALA A 282 -21.99 -17.34 3.04
N ALA A 283 -21.52 -16.25 3.69
CA ALA A 283 -22.27 -15.56 4.72
C ALA A 283 -23.58 -14.97 4.18
N LEU A 284 -23.52 -14.35 2.99
CA LEU A 284 -24.71 -13.84 2.29
C LEU A 284 -25.64 -14.98 1.87
N ALA A 285 -25.12 -16.07 1.31
CA ALA A 285 -25.91 -17.24 0.94
C ALA A 285 -26.61 -17.85 2.17
N LYS A 286 -25.89 -17.99 3.28
CA LYS A 286 -26.48 -18.47 4.55
C LYS A 286 -27.53 -17.50 5.08
N ALA A 287 -27.28 -16.18 5.08
CA ALA A 287 -28.27 -15.20 5.51
C ALA A 287 -29.53 -15.20 4.64
N LEU A 288 -29.40 -15.43 3.34
CA LEU A 288 -30.54 -15.61 2.42
C LEU A 288 -31.30 -16.90 2.69
N GLN A 289 -30.60 -18.01 2.96
CA GLN A 289 -31.21 -19.27 3.35
C GLN A 289 -31.94 -19.19 4.70
N ASP A 290 -31.34 -18.55 5.70
CA ASP A 290 -31.92 -18.34 7.03
C ASP A 290 -33.17 -17.44 6.95
N LYS A 291 -33.16 -16.41 6.09
CA LYS A 291 -34.35 -15.59 5.79
C LYS A 291 -35.45 -16.41 5.11
N ALA A 292 -35.11 -17.27 4.15
CA ALA A 292 -36.06 -18.14 3.48
C ALA A 292 -36.66 -19.18 4.44
N ALA A 293 -35.85 -19.74 5.36
CA ALA A 293 -36.27 -20.72 6.35
C ALA A 293 -37.13 -20.13 7.50
N SER A 294 -36.94 -18.85 7.83
CA SER A 294 -37.67 -18.16 8.90
C SER A 294 -39.11 -17.77 8.51
N GLY A 295 -39.55 -18.05 7.28
CA GLY A 295 -40.94 -17.79 6.82
C GLY A 295 -41.33 -16.29 6.85
N VAL A 296 -40.39 -15.40 7.07
CA VAL A 296 -40.60 -13.97 6.93
C VAL A 296 -40.77 -13.74 5.43
N PRO A 297 -41.94 -13.27 4.93
CA PRO A 297 -42.06 -12.90 3.53
C PRO A 297 -40.91 -11.94 3.24
N ALA A 298 -40.16 -12.21 2.18
CA ALA A 298 -39.15 -11.27 1.71
C ALA A 298 -39.84 -9.89 1.71
N ALA A 299 -39.48 -9.06 2.68
CA ALA A 299 -39.81 -7.66 2.59
C ALA A 299 -39.24 -7.28 1.23
N ALA A 300 -40.14 -6.89 0.32
CA ALA A 300 -39.71 -6.35 -0.95
C ALA A 300 -38.54 -5.44 -0.64
N GLU A 301 -37.38 -5.75 -1.20
CA GLU A 301 -36.25 -4.84 -1.17
C GLU A 301 -36.85 -3.48 -1.30
N ALA A 302 -36.46 -2.58 -0.40
CA ALA A 302 -36.93 -1.22 -0.47
C ALA A 302 -36.64 -0.75 -1.89
N ALA A 303 -37.62 -0.88 -2.75
CA ALA A 303 -37.61 -0.20 -4.02
C ALA A 303 -37.35 1.25 -3.61
N GLY A 304 -36.25 1.80 -4.03
CA GLY A 304 -36.03 3.23 -3.95
C GLY A 304 -37.33 3.90 -4.41
N PRO A 305 -37.66 5.10 -3.97
CA PRO A 305 -38.98 5.70 -4.13
C PRO A 305 -39.49 5.37 -5.52
N ALA A 306 -40.64 4.66 -5.58
CA ALA A 306 -41.16 4.14 -6.83
C ALA A 306 -41.21 5.29 -7.85
N VAL A 307 -40.33 5.25 -8.84
CA VAL A 307 -40.29 6.28 -9.86
C VAL A 307 -41.59 6.23 -10.59
N SER A 308 -42.47 7.15 -10.25
CA SER A 308 -43.78 7.32 -10.94
C SER A 308 -43.60 8.47 -11.93
N GLY A 309 -44.02 8.27 -13.15
CA GLY A 309 -43.98 9.31 -14.17
C GLY A 309 -43.54 8.80 -15.53
N PRO A 310 -43.49 9.67 -16.53
CA PRO A 310 -43.24 9.28 -17.93
C PRO A 310 -41.87 8.63 -18.15
N TYR A 311 -40.92 8.85 -17.24
CA TYR A 311 -39.56 8.31 -17.32
C TYR A 311 -39.40 6.91 -16.68
N ALA A 312 -40.37 6.43 -15.90
CA ALA A 312 -40.28 5.17 -15.17
C ALA A 312 -39.95 3.94 -16.04
N PRO A 313 -40.52 3.76 -17.24
CA PRO A 313 -40.13 2.65 -18.11
C PRO A 313 -38.68 2.70 -18.58
N LEU A 314 -38.19 3.90 -18.91
CA LEU A 314 -36.79 4.09 -19.34
C LEU A 314 -35.82 3.83 -18.19
N MET A 315 -36.10 4.36 -17.01
CA MET A 315 -35.27 4.15 -15.81
C MET A 315 -35.16 2.67 -15.48
N LYS A 316 -36.28 1.94 -15.50
CA LYS A 316 -36.28 0.49 -15.27
C LYS A 316 -35.49 -0.29 -16.31
N ALA A 317 -35.60 0.09 -17.59
CA ALA A 317 -34.84 -0.56 -18.66
C ALA A 317 -33.34 -0.31 -18.55
N VAL A 318 -32.92 0.89 -18.08
CA VAL A 318 -31.52 1.25 -17.83
C VAL A 318 -30.97 0.48 -16.62
N GLU A 319 -31.69 0.46 -15.49
CA GLU A 319 -31.31 -0.29 -14.28
C GLU A 319 -31.13 -1.79 -14.54
N GLN A 320 -31.97 -2.35 -15.39
CA GLN A 320 -31.93 -3.78 -15.76
C GLN A 320 -30.96 -4.08 -16.92
N GLY A 321 -30.30 -3.08 -17.49
CA GLY A 321 -29.36 -3.26 -18.59
C GLY A 321 -29.99 -3.68 -19.92
N LEU A 322 -31.31 -3.45 -20.10
CA LEU A 322 -32.09 -3.86 -21.27
C LEU A 322 -31.91 -2.85 -22.41
N LYS A 323 -30.81 -2.92 -23.13
CA LYS A 323 -30.42 -1.93 -24.17
C LYS A 323 -31.51 -1.72 -25.24
N GLY A 324 -32.20 -2.77 -25.68
CA GLY A 324 -33.28 -2.70 -26.70
C GLY A 324 -34.49 -1.92 -26.19
N GLU A 325 -34.92 -2.20 -24.97
CA GLU A 325 -36.07 -1.53 -24.35
C GLU A 325 -35.72 -0.09 -23.97
N ALA A 326 -34.51 0.16 -23.44
CA ALA A 326 -34.02 1.50 -23.16
C ALA A 326 -34.00 2.37 -24.41
N ALA A 327 -33.51 1.85 -25.54
CA ALA A 327 -33.52 2.56 -26.82
C ALA A 327 -34.93 2.86 -27.31
N ALA A 328 -35.88 1.93 -27.17
CA ALA A 328 -37.28 2.13 -27.57
C ALA A 328 -37.99 3.19 -26.70
N CYS A 329 -37.79 3.13 -25.36
CA CYS A 329 -38.31 4.12 -24.42
C CYS A 329 -37.71 5.51 -24.66
N THR A 330 -36.40 5.60 -24.91
CA THR A 330 -35.74 6.87 -25.25
C THR A 330 -36.34 7.49 -26.50
N LYS A 331 -36.52 6.70 -27.55
CA LYS A 331 -37.07 7.19 -28.81
C LYS A 331 -38.54 7.69 -28.65
N ALA A 332 -39.33 7.01 -27.84
CA ALA A 332 -40.68 7.43 -27.51
C ALA A 332 -40.72 8.76 -26.77
N LEU A 333 -39.85 8.91 -25.76
CA LEU A 333 -39.77 10.14 -24.96
C LEU A 333 -39.21 11.35 -25.72
N LEU A 334 -38.30 11.14 -26.67
CA LEU A 334 -37.77 12.19 -27.55
C LEU A 334 -38.81 12.72 -28.57
N ALA A 335 -39.91 12.03 -28.73
CA ALA A 335 -41.04 12.56 -29.53
C ALA A 335 -41.84 13.62 -28.79
N GLU A 336 -41.76 13.66 -27.45
CA GLU A 336 -42.56 14.54 -26.59
C GLU A 336 -41.73 15.47 -25.71
N LYS A 337 -40.41 15.23 -25.56
CA LYS A 337 -39.52 15.91 -24.64
C LYS A 337 -38.21 16.34 -25.32
N GLU A 338 -37.66 17.46 -24.83
CA GLU A 338 -36.35 17.91 -25.28
C GLU A 338 -35.22 16.99 -24.79
N PRO A 339 -34.20 16.73 -25.64
CA PRO A 339 -33.10 15.83 -25.29
C PRO A 339 -32.38 16.16 -23.96
N LEU A 340 -32.23 17.45 -23.65
CA LEU A 340 -31.57 17.92 -22.43
C LEU A 340 -32.41 17.60 -21.18
N GLU A 341 -33.72 17.75 -21.27
CA GLU A 341 -34.66 17.40 -20.18
C GLU A 341 -34.60 15.90 -19.85
N LEU A 342 -34.50 15.05 -20.89
CA LEU A 342 -34.34 13.62 -20.74
C LEU A 342 -33.05 13.25 -20.03
N VAL A 343 -31.92 13.82 -20.43
CA VAL A 343 -30.61 13.58 -19.81
C VAL A 343 -30.60 14.01 -18.36
N LEU A 344 -31.08 15.22 -18.04
CA LEU A 344 -31.12 15.73 -16.68
C LEU A 344 -32.01 14.90 -15.74
N SER A 345 -33.08 14.30 -16.27
CA SER A 345 -33.95 13.40 -15.50
C SER A 345 -33.31 12.05 -15.18
N LEU A 346 -32.28 11.64 -15.94
CA LEU A 346 -31.54 10.38 -15.76
C LEU A 346 -30.27 10.52 -14.91
N ILE A 347 -29.80 11.75 -14.65
CA ILE A 347 -28.56 12.00 -13.88
C ILE A 347 -28.70 11.62 -12.38
N HIS A 348 -29.93 11.47 -11.90
CA HIS A 348 -30.20 11.11 -10.50
C HIS A 348 -30.45 9.60 -10.27
N ILE A 349 -30.11 8.78 -11.23
CA ILE A 349 -30.05 7.32 -11.12
C ILE A 349 -28.63 6.90 -10.77
#